data_d54fe7b3cc50beb48bfedd28eaab1a19
#
_entry.id   d54fe7b3cc50beb48bfedd28eaab1a19
#
_cell.length_a   1.000
_cell.length_b   1.000
_cell.length_c   1.000
_cell.angle_alpha   90.00
_cell.angle_beta   90.00
_cell.angle_gamma   90.00
#
_symmetry.space_group_name_H-M   'P 1'
#
loop_
_entity.id
_entity.type
_entity.pdbx_description
1 polymer ?
#
loop_
_entity_poly.entity_id
_entity_poly.type
_entity_poly.pdbx_seq_one_letter_code
_entity_poly.pdbx_strand_id
1 'polypeptide(L)'
;MSSIVISELEYAPPGADQLFFDVSFGVAPGEHAALVGANGVGKSTILKILTGEYECDGGDFTVNGTMLSMTQDVGMSRPTDTLREMLIEVAPTALRAAGRALVAAEKALADGSDDGMGYANAL
;
A
#
# COMPACT_ATOMS: atom_id res chain seq x y z
N MET A 1 -1.28 -7.05 -18.22
CA MET A 1 -0.32 -5.92 -18.17
C MET A 1 -0.82 -4.89 -17.19
N SER A 2 0.06 -4.31 -16.43
CA SER A 2 -0.33 -3.34 -15.40
C SER A 2 -0.33 -1.92 -15.99
N SER A 3 -1.42 -1.18 -15.79
CA SER A 3 -1.53 0.22 -16.23
C SER A 3 -2.40 1.02 -15.29
N ILE A 4 -2.19 2.32 -15.25
CA ILE A 4 -3.01 3.28 -14.51
C ILE A 4 -3.50 4.33 -15.50
N VAL A 5 -4.78 4.63 -15.47
CA VAL A 5 -5.39 5.72 -16.25
C VAL A 5 -6.25 6.56 -15.33
N ILE A 6 -6.02 7.85 -15.33
CA ILE A 6 -6.76 8.84 -14.53
C ILE A 6 -7.35 9.85 -15.51
N SER A 7 -8.63 10.14 -15.37
CA SER A 7 -9.38 11.05 -16.25
C SER A 7 -10.18 12.04 -15.41
N GLU A 8 -9.88 13.32 -15.59
CA GLU A 8 -10.61 14.45 -15.00
C GLU A 8 -10.81 14.32 -13.47
N LEU A 9 -9.81 13.77 -12.77
CA LEU A 9 -9.89 13.51 -11.33
C LEU A 9 -10.02 14.80 -10.52
N GLU A 10 -10.98 14.84 -9.61
CA GLU A 10 -11.26 15.96 -8.73
C GLU A 10 -11.33 15.49 -7.28
N TYR A 11 -10.83 16.31 -6.39
CA TYR A 11 -10.89 16.04 -4.96
C TYR A 11 -10.90 17.29 -4.11
N ALA A 12 -11.80 17.32 -3.13
CA ALA A 12 -11.83 18.29 -2.06
C ALA A 12 -11.85 17.58 -0.70
N PRO A 13 -10.95 17.92 0.23
CA PRO A 13 -11.02 17.37 1.59
C PRO A 13 -12.34 17.78 2.27
N PRO A 14 -12.93 16.95 3.11
CA PRO A 14 -14.15 17.30 3.82
C PRO A 14 -14.04 18.62 4.59
N GLY A 15 -14.92 19.57 4.27
CA GLY A 15 -14.93 20.90 4.91
C GLY A 15 -13.85 21.88 4.46
N ALA A 16 -13.14 21.57 3.39
CA ALA A 16 -12.09 22.42 2.82
C ALA A 16 -12.35 22.74 1.34
N ASP A 17 -11.58 23.68 0.81
CA ASP A 17 -11.63 24.01 -0.62
C ASP A 17 -11.08 22.87 -1.48
N GLN A 18 -11.47 22.89 -2.76
CA GLN A 18 -11.00 21.93 -3.75
C GLN A 18 -9.48 21.89 -3.81
N LEU A 19 -8.89 20.72 -3.62
CA LEU A 19 -7.44 20.54 -3.60
C LEU A 19 -6.87 20.46 -5.01
N PHE A 20 -7.55 19.73 -5.91
CA PHE A 20 -7.22 19.69 -7.34
C PHE A 20 -8.46 19.35 -8.17
N PHE A 21 -8.41 19.68 -9.43
CA PHE A 21 -9.45 19.41 -10.41
C PHE A 21 -8.84 19.13 -11.78
N ASP A 22 -9.60 18.43 -12.63
CA ASP A 22 -9.23 18.11 -14.01
C ASP A 22 -7.83 17.48 -14.16
N VAL A 23 -7.50 16.55 -13.25
CA VAL A 23 -6.23 15.84 -13.31
C VAL A 23 -6.39 14.61 -14.19
N SER A 24 -5.67 14.58 -15.29
CA SER A 24 -5.68 13.48 -16.24
C SER A 24 -4.27 13.07 -16.62
N PHE A 25 -3.96 11.79 -16.45
CA PHE A 25 -2.70 11.20 -16.91
C PHE A 25 -2.80 9.68 -16.96
N GLY A 26 -1.85 9.04 -17.62
CA GLY A 26 -1.76 7.59 -17.66
C GLY A 26 -0.32 7.11 -17.47
N VAL A 27 -0.19 5.90 -16.94
CA VAL A 27 1.07 5.17 -16.86
C VAL A 27 0.88 3.85 -17.60
N ALA A 28 1.56 3.69 -18.72
CA ALA A 28 1.48 2.50 -19.54
C ALA A 28 2.32 1.34 -18.94
N PRO A 29 2.08 0.10 -19.37
CA PRO A 29 2.88 -1.04 -18.92
C PRO A 29 4.37 -0.83 -19.18
N GLY A 30 5.21 -1.05 -18.15
CA GLY A 30 6.66 -0.86 -18.23
C GLY A 30 7.15 0.57 -18.07
N GLU A 31 6.26 1.55 -17.94
CA GLU A 31 6.62 2.94 -17.69
C GLU A 31 6.88 3.22 -16.21
N HIS A 32 7.75 4.18 -15.97
CA HIS A 32 8.00 4.77 -14.65
C HIS A 32 7.57 6.24 -14.68
N ALA A 33 6.74 6.63 -13.74
CA ALA A 33 6.23 8.00 -13.64
C ALA A 33 6.52 8.59 -12.27
N ALA A 34 6.80 9.88 -12.20
CA ALA A 34 6.99 10.61 -10.95
C ALA A 34 5.99 11.76 -10.85
N LEU A 35 5.30 11.86 -9.72
CA LEU A 35 4.48 13.01 -9.36
C LEU A 35 5.37 14.04 -8.66
N VAL A 36 5.55 15.19 -9.28
CA VAL A 36 6.37 16.28 -8.75
C VAL A 36 5.53 17.53 -8.50
N GLY A 37 5.88 18.28 -7.48
CA GLY A 37 5.18 19.51 -7.11
C GLY A 37 5.51 19.91 -5.68
N ALA A 38 5.06 21.11 -5.29
CA ALA A 38 5.21 21.61 -3.93
C ALA A 38 4.47 20.73 -2.91
N ASN A 39 4.86 20.80 -1.64
CA ASN A 39 4.14 20.13 -0.57
C ASN A 39 2.72 20.71 -0.45
N GLY A 40 1.73 19.83 -0.24
CA GLY A 40 0.34 20.23 -0.07
C GLY A 40 -0.46 20.40 -1.37
N VAL A 41 0.11 20.12 -2.55
CA VAL A 41 -0.63 20.21 -3.84
C VAL A 41 -1.47 18.97 -4.15
N GLY A 42 -1.42 17.92 -3.35
CA GLY A 42 -2.27 16.73 -3.51
C GLY A 42 -1.59 15.48 -4.06
N LYS A 43 -0.26 15.43 -4.15
CA LYS A 43 0.47 14.24 -4.65
C LYS A 43 0.13 12.97 -3.86
N SER A 44 0.25 13.03 -2.54
CA SER A 44 -0.10 11.91 -1.65
C SER A 44 -1.59 11.59 -1.67
N THR A 45 -2.44 12.58 -1.88
CA THR A 45 -3.89 12.41 -1.98
C THR A 45 -4.27 11.61 -3.23
N ILE A 46 -3.65 11.86 -4.37
CA ILE A 46 -3.85 11.06 -5.59
C ILE A 46 -3.50 9.59 -5.33
N LEU A 47 -2.38 9.30 -4.67
CA LEU A 47 -2.00 7.94 -4.32
C LEU A 47 -3.02 7.29 -3.39
N LYS A 48 -3.56 8.01 -2.41
CA LYS A 48 -4.60 7.50 -1.50
C LYS A 48 -5.94 7.24 -2.20
N ILE A 49 -6.28 8.02 -3.21
CA ILE A 49 -7.45 7.75 -4.06
C ILE A 49 -7.23 6.47 -4.87
N LEU A 50 -6.06 6.29 -5.48
CA LEU A 50 -5.73 5.09 -6.24
C LEU A 50 -5.74 3.81 -5.38
N THR A 51 -5.33 3.90 -4.12
CA THR A 51 -5.36 2.78 -3.17
C THR A 51 -6.74 2.51 -2.57
N GLY A 52 -7.72 3.39 -2.81
CA GLY A 52 -9.07 3.28 -2.26
C GLY A 52 -9.23 3.80 -0.83
N GLU A 53 -8.21 4.48 -0.28
CA GLU A 53 -8.31 5.12 1.04
C GLU A 53 -9.22 6.35 1.03
N TYR A 54 -9.22 7.08 -0.09
CA TYR A 54 -10.06 8.26 -0.30
C TYR A 54 -10.92 8.07 -1.54
N GLU A 55 -12.13 8.62 -1.50
CA GLU A 55 -13.02 8.70 -2.66
C GLU A 55 -12.82 10.03 -3.39
N CYS A 56 -12.82 10.00 -4.72
CA CYS A 56 -12.76 11.22 -5.51
C CYS A 56 -14.15 11.87 -5.62
N ASP A 57 -14.19 13.18 -5.72
CA ASP A 57 -15.43 13.96 -5.86
C ASP A 57 -15.91 13.99 -7.32
N GLY A 58 -14.99 13.87 -8.27
CA GLY A 58 -15.29 13.84 -9.69
C GLY A 58 -14.21 13.13 -10.48
N GLY A 59 -14.49 12.83 -11.74
CA GLY A 59 -13.60 12.08 -12.61
C GLY A 59 -13.63 10.57 -12.36
N ASP A 60 -12.74 9.88 -12.98
CA ASP A 60 -12.62 8.42 -12.88
C ASP A 60 -11.17 7.97 -12.98
N PHE A 61 -10.90 6.78 -12.50
CA PHE A 61 -9.59 6.15 -12.66
C PHE A 61 -9.72 4.64 -12.83
N THR A 62 -8.79 4.08 -13.55
CA THR A 62 -8.70 2.63 -13.76
C THR A 62 -7.29 2.15 -13.43
N VAL A 63 -7.21 1.11 -12.61
CA VAL A 63 -5.97 0.40 -12.30
C VAL A 63 -6.10 -1.03 -12.79
N ASN A 64 -5.31 -1.39 -13.77
CA ASN A 64 -5.20 -2.76 -14.26
C ASN A 64 -3.99 -3.44 -13.61
N GLY A 65 -4.20 -4.64 -13.07
CA GLY A 65 -3.16 -5.40 -12.40
C GLY A 65 -3.19 -5.25 -10.88
N THR A 66 -2.17 -5.78 -10.24
CA THR A 66 -2.01 -5.70 -8.79
C THR A 66 -1.30 -4.41 -8.41
N MET A 67 -1.86 -3.69 -7.46
CA MET A 67 -1.26 -2.46 -6.94
C MET A 67 -0.72 -2.68 -5.53
N LEU A 68 0.49 -2.20 -5.30
CA LEU A 68 1.12 -2.11 -3.99
C LEU A 68 1.46 -0.65 -3.71
N SER A 69 1.23 -0.23 -2.50
CA SER A 69 1.57 1.12 -2.05
C SER A 69 2.56 1.05 -0.89
N MET A 70 3.59 1.88 -0.97
CA MET A 70 4.54 2.07 0.11
C MET A 70 4.28 3.44 0.75
N THR A 71 4.04 3.44 2.07
CA THR A 71 3.83 4.68 2.81
C THR A 71 5.14 5.45 3.01
N GLN A 72 5.05 6.76 3.17
CA GLN A 72 6.20 7.63 3.42
C GLN A 72 6.91 7.26 4.74
N ASP A 73 6.15 6.81 5.73
CA ASP A 73 6.62 6.50 7.09
C ASP A 73 6.90 5.00 7.27
N VAL A 74 7.55 4.37 6.30
CA VAL A 74 7.97 2.96 6.43
C VAL A 74 8.88 2.81 7.65
N GLY A 75 8.46 1.98 8.59
CA GLY A 75 9.22 1.70 9.81
C GLY A 75 8.95 2.61 11.01
N MET A 76 8.12 3.62 10.88
CA MET A 76 7.76 4.51 12.00
C MET A 76 6.60 3.99 12.84
N SER A 77 5.84 3.01 12.34
CA SER A 77 4.57 2.60 12.95
C SER A 77 4.72 1.79 14.24
N ARG A 78 5.81 1.06 14.39
CA ARG A 78 6.08 0.24 15.58
C ARG A 78 7.59 0.13 15.81
N PRO A 79 8.15 0.83 16.81
CA PRO A 79 9.58 0.83 17.06
C PRO A 79 10.16 -0.53 17.48
N THR A 80 9.30 -1.52 17.75
CA THR A 80 9.69 -2.87 18.15
C THR A 80 9.66 -3.89 17.01
N ASP A 81 9.17 -3.52 15.84
CA ASP A 81 9.08 -4.44 14.71
C ASP A 81 10.47 -4.68 14.10
N THR A 82 10.75 -5.93 13.78
CA THR A 82 11.94 -6.27 13.00
C THR A 82 11.72 -5.91 11.52
N LEU A 83 12.81 -5.76 10.76
CA LEU A 83 12.74 -5.55 9.31
C LEU A 83 11.93 -6.66 8.62
N ARG A 84 12.03 -7.90 9.10
CA ARG A 84 11.28 -9.04 8.58
C ARG A 84 9.78 -8.86 8.78
N GLU A 85 9.34 -8.45 9.96
CA GLU A 85 7.92 -8.16 10.26
C GLU A 85 7.37 -7.04 9.39
N MET A 86 8.15 -5.98 9.19
CA MET A 86 7.78 -4.87 8.31
C MET A 86 7.62 -5.32 6.84
N LEU A 87 8.51 -6.17 6.34
CA LEU A 87 8.40 -6.71 4.97
C LEU A 87 7.16 -7.61 4.82
N ILE A 88 6.82 -8.39 5.84
CA ILE A 88 5.61 -9.23 5.84
C ILE A 88 4.35 -8.36 5.78
N GLU A 89 4.31 -7.23 6.48
CA GLU A 89 3.14 -6.34 6.49
C GLU A 89 2.85 -5.70 5.12
N VAL A 90 3.87 -5.40 4.32
CA VAL A 90 3.70 -4.82 2.98
C VAL A 90 3.50 -5.87 1.89
N ALA A 91 3.62 -7.16 2.21
CA ALA A 91 3.45 -8.24 1.26
C ALA A 91 1.98 -8.40 0.79
N PRO A 92 1.71 -8.96 -0.38
CA PRO A 92 0.37 -9.35 -0.80
C PRO A 92 -0.33 -10.25 0.22
N THR A 93 -1.66 -10.18 0.30
CA THR A 93 -2.46 -10.78 1.38
C THR A 93 -2.14 -12.26 1.64
N ALA A 94 -1.96 -13.05 0.60
CA ALA A 94 -1.64 -14.48 0.74
C ALA A 94 -0.26 -14.70 1.39
N LEU A 95 0.74 -13.95 0.94
CA LEU A 95 2.10 -14.02 1.49
C LEU A 95 2.18 -13.43 2.91
N ARG A 96 1.40 -12.40 3.17
CA ARG A 96 1.30 -11.80 4.51
C ARG A 96 0.77 -12.79 5.53
N ALA A 97 -0.28 -13.51 5.22
CA ALA A 97 -0.85 -14.54 6.09
C ALA A 97 0.15 -15.67 6.38
N ALA A 98 0.81 -16.19 5.35
CA ALA A 98 1.86 -17.18 5.49
C ALA A 98 3.06 -16.69 6.30
N GLY A 99 3.51 -15.46 6.06
CA GLY A 99 4.62 -14.85 6.78
C GLY A 99 4.32 -14.65 8.26
N ARG A 100 3.13 -14.20 8.61
CA ARG A 100 2.68 -14.06 10.01
C ARG A 100 2.60 -15.41 10.71
N ALA A 101 2.09 -16.44 10.04
CA ALA A 101 2.03 -17.80 10.57
C ALA A 101 3.44 -18.36 10.85
N LEU A 102 4.38 -18.13 9.95
CA LEU A 102 5.78 -18.54 10.12
C LEU A 102 6.44 -17.85 11.31
N VAL A 103 6.32 -16.54 11.45
CA VAL A 103 6.88 -15.77 12.59
C VAL A 103 6.26 -16.23 13.90
N ALA A 104 4.96 -16.45 13.95
CA ALA A 104 4.28 -16.93 15.15
C ALA A 104 4.76 -18.36 15.54
N ALA A 105 4.94 -19.24 14.57
CA ALA A 105 5.44 -20.60 14.80
C ALA A 105 6.89 -20.61 15.28
N GLU A 106 7.76 -19.79 14.70
CA GLU A 106 9.16 -19.62 15.13
C GLU A 106 9.23 -19.12 16.57
N LYS A 107 8.39 -18.15 16.91
CA LYS A 107 8.33 -17.60 18.27
C LYS A 107 7.84 -18.61 19.28
N ALA A 108 6.81 -19.40 18.97
CA ALA A 108 6.30 -20.47 19.80
C ALA A 108 7.36 -21.55 20.03
N LEU A 109 8.11 -21.91 19.00
CA LEU A 109 9.21 -22.86 19.09
C LEU A 109 10.35 -22.34 19.98
N ALA A 110 10.73 -21.07 19.85
CA ALA A 110 11.75 -20.44 20.68
C ALA A 110 11.34 -20.35 22.15
N ASP A 111 10.05 -20.14 22.44
CA ASP A 111 9.47 -20.13 23.78
C ASP A 111 9.26 -21.54 24.38
N GLY A 112 9.50 -22.60 23.60
CA GLY A 112 9.30 -23.98 24.01
C GLY A 112 7.85 -24.40 24.18
N SER A 113 6.91 -23.66 23.63
CA SER A 113 5.47 -23.91 23.70
C SER A 113 4.93 -24.76 22.53
N ASP A 114 5.77 -25.05 21.55
CA ASP A 114 5.45 -25.84 20.35
C ASP A 114 6.44 -27.01 20.22
N ASP A 115 5.96 -28.14 19.72
CA ASP A 115 6.77 -29.32 19.39
C ASP A 115 7.45 -29.25 18.01
N GLY A 116 7.33 -28.12 17.32
CA GLY A 116 7.86 -27.91 15.98
C GLY A 116 6.87 -28.23 14.84
N MET A 117 5.71 -28.77 15.12
CA MET A 117 4.71 -29.09 14.11
C MET A 117 4.13 -27.82 13.47
N GLY A 118 3.90 -26.80 14.26
CA GLY A 118 3.44 -25.50 13.74
C GLY A 118 4.44 -24.85 12.80
N TYR A 119 5.72 -24.92 13.12
CA TYR A 119 6.79 -24.45 12.26
C TYR A 119 6.88 -25.20 10.95
N ALA A 120 6.83 -26.54 11.00
CA ALA A 120 6.86 -27.39 9.80
C ALA A 120 5.65 -27.13 8.88
N ASN A 121 4.47 -26.89 9.44
CA ASN A 121 3.26 -26.57 8.67
C ASN A 121 3.27 -25.16 8.07
N ALA A 122 4.02 -24.21 8.66
CA ALA A 122 4.14 -22.84 8.17
C ALA A 122 5.19 -22.67 7.06
N LEU A 123 6.11 -23.63 6.91
CA LEU A 123 7.09 -23.64 5.83
C LEU A 123 6.44 -24.08 4.51
#